data_30d51d8d63838282da8c731f4886b564
#
_entry.id   30d51d8d63838282da8c731f4886b564
#
_cell.length_a   1.000
_cell.length_b   1.000
_cell.length_c   1.000
_cell.angle_alpha   90.00
_cell.angle_beta   90.00
_cell.angle_gamma   90.00
#
_symmetry.space_group_name_H-M   'P 1'
#
loop_
_entity.id
_entity.type
_entity.pdbx_description
1 polymer ?
#
loop_
_entity_poly.entity_id
_entity_poly.type
_entity_poly.pdbx_seq_one_letter_code
_entity_poly.pdbx_strand_id
1 'polypeptide(L)'
;MHRIPALLASSNETVSDDGSSATMVSSYPNASYRNPAEVARRLADDLFLDTEFPHRLFLPHNFTPSYNYPLVVWLHSEASSEMELDSVMESLSDQNYIAVAPRANIRSSTKQRLFQWGNSKADFAFAEEAVCDCISSAVESLPVRTDRVFLAGFGLGGTVAQWIGLQYSNMVAGVVSLSGAMPSLGGSLSNWKSSRHLPVLFSHRRGSSLCSQSDLQNAMRFSHRAGLNYRFSTLWSEEDSFSEADELSTSMLAVANRFMMGIVTDSEISFEPESNRDHLVGPFGVN
;
A
#
# COMPACT_ATOMS: atom_id res chain seq x y z
N MET A 1 -8.25 -23.60 2.95
CA MET A 1 -8.78 -22.94 1.74
C MET A 1 -9.99 -22.13 2.20
N HIS A 2 -9.74 -20.92 2.71
CA HIS A 2 -10.84 -20.00 3.01
C HIS A 2 -11.21 -19.30 1.69
N ARG A 3 -12.49 -19.43 1.34
CA ARG A 3 -13.06 -18.71 0.20
C ARG A 3 -13.26 -17.26 0.64
N ILE A 4 -12.56 -16.35 -0.02
CA ILE A 4 -12.87 -14.92 0.04
C ILE A 4 -14.33 -14.76 -0.43
N PRO A 5 -15.18 -14.02 0.28
CA PRO A 5 -16.54 -13.78 -0.17
C PRO A 5 -16.53 -13.19 -1.58
N ALA A 6 -17.40 -13.68 -2.44
CA ALA A 6 -17.54 -13.30 -3.84
C ALA A 6 -18.07 -11.86 -4.06
N LEU A 7 -17.89 -10.98 -3.10
CA LEU A 7 -18.46 -9.62 -3.04
C LEU A 7 -17.78 -8.58 -3.94
N LEU A 8 -16.64 -8.92 -4.54
CA LEU A 8 -15.92 -7.99 -5.43
C LEU A 8 -16.05 -8.32 -6.93
N ALA A 9 -16.90 -9.28 -7.29
CA ALA A 9 -17.19 -9.58 -8.69
C ALA A 9 -18.51 -8.93 -9.11
N SER A 10 -18.41 -7.82 -9.81
CA SER A 10 -19.40 -7.17 -10.69
C SER A 10 -20.88 -7.49 -10.42
N SER A 11 -21.61 -6.57 -9.84
CA SER A 11 -23.04 -6.45 -10.02
C SER A 11 -23.40 -5.06 -10.54
N ASN A 12 -23.55 -4.97 -11.87
CA ASN A 12 -24.44 -4.01 -12.49
C ASN A 12 -25.87 -4.53 -12.23
N GLU A 13 -26.45 -4.18 -11.11
CA GLU A 13 -27.88 -4.29 -10.90
C GLU A 13 -28.45 -2.91 -10.58
N THR A 14 -29.38 -2.50 -11.41
CA THR A 14 -30.21 -1.34 -11.27
C THR A 14 -30.98 -1.40 -9.96
N VAL A 15 -30.63 -0.55 -9.02
CA VAL A 15 -31.36 -0.40 -7.75
C VAL A 15 -32.56 0.49 -8.00
N SER A 16 -33.74 -0.08 -7.86
CA SER A 16 -35.00 0.63 -7.67
C SER A 16 -34.97 1.35 -6.33
N ASP A 17 -35.32 2.64 -6.41
CA ASP A 17 -35.50 3.61 -5.35
C ASP A 17 -36.54 3.10 -4.35
N ASP A 18 -36.14 2.70 -3.15
CA ASP A 18 -37.00 2.53 -2.00
C ASP A 18 -36.31 3.11 -0.77
N GLY A 19 -36.89 4.24 -0.33
CA GLY A 19 -36.39 5.11 0.70
C GLY A 19 -36.36 4.46 2.10
N SER A 20 -35.23 3.92 2.48
CA SER A 20 -34.87 3.68 3.88
C SER A 20 -33.38 3.83 4.02
N SER A 21 -32.93 5.07 3.94
CA SER A 21 -31.54 5.43 4.04
C SER A 21 -31.23 5.99 5.41
N ALA A 22 -30.40 5.28 6.11
CA ALA A 22 -29.25 5.78 6.87
C ALA A 22 -29.41 7.17 7.53
N THR A 23 -30.09 7.21 8.64
CA THR A 23 -30.06 8.33 9.60
C THR A 23 -28.82 8.16 10.51
N MET A 24 -27.64 8.16 9.95
CA MET A 24 -26.38 8.11 10.73
C MET A 24 -25.47 9.31 10.52
N VAL A 25 -25.84 10.31 9.72
CA VAL A 25 -24.94 11.43 9.40
C VAL A 25 -25.45 12.78 9.90
N SER A 26 -26.49 12.83 10.73
CA SER A 26 -27.13 14.11 11.12
C SER A 26 -26.82 14.61 12.53
N SER A 27 -25.70 14.29 13.13
CA SER A 27 -25.32 14.88 14.44
C SER A 27 -23.83 15.20 14.56
N TYR A 28 -23.20 15.75 13.52
CA TYR A 28 -21.93 16.42 13.74
C TYR A 28 -22.22 17.80 14.36
N PRO A 29 -21.74 18.06 15.57
CA PRO A 29 -21.93 19.36 16.19
C PRO A 29 -21.22 20.40 15.33
N ASN A 30 -21.90 21.51 15.06
CA ASN A 30 -21.37 22.74 14.46
C ASN A 30 -20.27 23.33 15.38
N ALA A 31 -19.13 22.67 15.48
CA ALA A 31 -17.97 23.18 16.15
C ALA A 31 -17.06 23.79 15.08
N SER A 32 -16.72 25.05 15.26
CA SER A 32 -15.77 25.79 14.44
C SER A 32 -14.37 25.17 14.59
N TYR A 33 -14.14 24.01 13.99
CA TYR A 33 -12.82 23.37 13.95
C TYR A 33 -11.93 24.21 13.03
N ARG A 34 -10.88 24.75 13.59
CA ARG A 34 -9.91 25.61 12.88
C ARG A 34 -8.91 24.82 12.04
N ASN A 35 -8.79 23.49 12.25
CA ASN A 35 -7.81 22.64 11.60
C ASN A 35 -8.49 21.40 10.97
N PRO A 36 -8.58 21.31 9.63
CA PRO A 36 -9.19 20.17 8.94
C PRO A 36 -8.52 18.83 9.26
N ALA A 37 -7.20 18.81 9.48
CA ALA A 37 -6.45 17.61 9.85
C ALA A 37 -6.91 17.05 11.21
N GLU A 38 -7.14 17.93 12.19
CA GLU A 38 -7.62 17.50 13.51
C GLU A 38 -9.04 16.94 13.44
N VAL A 39 -9.90 17.54 12.61
CA VAL A 39 -11.26 17.02 12.38
C VAL A 39 -11.20 15.64 11.76
N ALA A 40 -10.43 15.45 10.70
CA ALA A 40 -10.29 14.16 10.02
C ALA A 40 -9.73 13.09 10.96
N ARG A 41 -8.72 13.44 11.78
CA ARG A 41 -8.16 12.51 12.76
C ARG A 41 -9.18 12.09 13.82
N ARG A 42 -9.95 13.03 14.38
CA ARG A 42 -11.01 12.71 15.35
C ARG A 42 -12.09 11.84 14.72
N LEU A 43 -12.51 12.14 13.49
CA LEU A 43 -13.44 11.29 12.76
C LEU A 43 -12.90 9.88 12.56
N ALA A 44 -11.63 9.75 12.23
CA ALA A 44 -10.98 8.44 12.07
C ALA A 44 -10.88 7.68 13.42
N ASP A 45 -10.66 8.38 14.53
CA ASP A 45 -10.62 7.79 15.87
C ASP A 45 -12.02 7.36 16.36
N ASP A 46 -13.09 8.07 15.92
CA ASP A 46 -14.49 7.79 16.26
C ASP A 46 -15.11 6.73 15.33
N LEU A 47 -14.60 6.60 14.11
CA LEU A 47 -15.04 5.60 13.15
C LEU A 47 -14.40 4.25 13.49
N PHE A 48 -15.23 3.28 13.73
CA PHE A 48 -14.81 1.91 14.00
C PHE A 48 -15.06 1.05 12.75
N LEU A 49 -14.00 0.50 12.18
CA LEU A 49 -14.14 -0.55 11.19
C LEU A 49 -14.47 -1.86 11.88
N ASP A 50 -15.47 -2.58 11.41
CA ASP A 50 -15.84 -3.91 11.93
C ASP A 50 -14.82 -4.94 11.44
N THR A 51 -13.69 -5.01 12.11
CA THR A 51 -12.58 -5.93 11.84
C THR A 51 -12.06 -6.57 13.11
N GLU A 52 -11.72 -7.84 13.06
CA GLU A 52 -11.13 -8.58 14.18
C GLU A 52 -9.66 -8.20 14.43
N PHE A 53 -9.03 -7.50 13.48
CA PHE A 53 -7.61 -7.16 13.55
C PHE A 53 -7.38 -5.74 14.06
N PRO A 54 -6.45 -5.54 15.01
CA PRO A 54 -6.03 -4.20 15.39
C PRO A 54 -5.52 -3.44 14.15
N HIS A 55 -6.00 -2.23 13.96
CA HIS A 55 -5.68 -1.41 12.79
C HIS A 55 -5.64 0.08 13.13
N ARG A 56 -5.11 0.87 12.22
CA ARG A 56 -5.21 2.33 12.21
C ARG A 56 -5.96 2.77 10.96
N LEU A 57 -6.88 3.71 11.11
CA LEU A 57 -7.60 4.36 10.01
C LEU A 57 -7.09 5.78 9.83
N PHE A 58 -6.91 6.19 8.59
CA PHE A 58 -6.63 7.58 8.20
C PHE A 58 -7.71 8.07 7.24
N LEU A 59 -8.25 9.27 7.52
CA LEU A 59 -9.14 9.98 6.63
C LEU A 59 -8.47 11.24 6.08
N PRO A 60 -8.71 11.59 4.81
CA PRO A 60 -8.17 12.82 4.23
C PRO A 60 -8.65 14.06 4.99
N HIS A 61 -7.80 15.11 5.07
CA HIS A 61 -8.07 16.30 5.88
C HIS A 61 -9.40 17.00 5.54
N ASN A 62 -9.80 16.95 4.27
CA ASN A 62 -11.09 17.50 3.82
C ASN A 62 -12.05 16.36 3.45
N PHE A 63 -12.16 15.34 4.30
CA PHE A 63 -13.00 14.19 4.06
C PHE A 63 -14.44 14.61 3.74
N THR A 64 -14.95 14.10 2.63
CA THR A 64 -16.31 14.37 2.13
C THR A 64 -17.02 13.04 1.90
N PRO A 65 -18.08 12.71 2.67
CA PRO A 65 -18.77 11.42 2.57
C PRO A 65 -19.37 11.12 1.19
N SER A 66 -19.62 12.15 0.38
CA SER A 66 -20.19 11.99 -0.98
C SER A 66 -19.14 11.77 -2.06
N TYR A 67 -17.85 11.77 -1.73
CA TYR A 67 -16.76 11.51 -2.67
C TYR A 67 -16.16 10.12 -2.41
N ASN A 68 -16.05 9.31 -3.45
CA ASN A 68 -15.46 7.98 -3.35
C ASN A 68 -13.94 8.06 -3.50
N TYR A 69 -13.22 7.75 -2.42
CA TYR A 69 -11.77 7.84 -2.34
C TYR A 69 -11.08 6.54 -2.79
N PRO A 70 -9.89 6.61 -3.40
CA PRO A 70 -9.00 5.46 -3.46
C PRO A 70 -8.62 5.00 -2.04
N LEU A 71 -8.43 3.69 -1.85
CA LEU A 71 -8.01 3.11 -0.58
C LEU A 71 -6.53 2.71 -0.64
N VAL A 72 -5.76 3.09 0.36
CA VAL A 72 -4.40 2.58 0.59
C VAL A 72 -4.41 1.67 1.81
N VAL A 73 -3.98 0.42 1.64
CA VAL A 73 -3.68 -0.48 2.75
C VAL A 73 -2.18 -0.44 2.98
N TRP A 74 -1.77 0.12 4.12
CA TRP A 74 -0.37 0.28 4.49
C TRP A 74 0.11 -0.84 5.39
N LEU A 75 1.17 -1.55 4.98
CA LEU A 75 1.84 -2.56 5.78
C LEU A 75 3.11 -1.95 6.37
N HIS A 76 3.08 -1.76 7.69
CA HIS A 76 4.09 -0.98 8.42
C HIS A 76 5.49 -1.61 8.36
N SER A 77 6.49 -0.82 8.70
CA SER A 77 7.90 -1.19 8.75
C SER A 77 8.19 -2.28 9.79
N GLU A 78 9.39 -2.87 9.71
CA GLU A 78 9.92 -3.72 10.77
C GLU A 78 10.07 -2.94 12.08
N ALA A 79 9.78 -3.59 13.20
CA ALA A 79 9.81 -2.97 14.53
C ALA A 79 9.06 -1.63 14.60
N SER A 80 7.87 -1.59 13.99
CA SER A 80 6.92 -0.48 13.96
C SER A 80 5.53 -0.94 14.38
N SER A 81 4.48 -0.24 14.01
CA SER A 81 3.09 -0.61 14.27
C SER A 81 2.15 0.04 13.24
N GLU A 82 0.87 -0.29 13.31
CA GLU A 82 -0.18 0.37 12.54
C GLU A 82 -0.22 1.90 12.69
N MET A 83 0.30 2.41 13.80
CA MET A 83 0.36 3.86 14.08
C MET A 83 1.32 4.61 13.16
N GLU A 84 2.21 3.91 12.45
CA GLU A 84 3.08 4.48 11.40
C GLU A 84 2.25 5.15 10.29
N LEU A 85 1.01 4.71 10.09
CA LEU A 85 0.12 5.22 9.06
C LEU A 85 -0.04 6.73 9.10
N ASP A 86 -0.16 7.32 10.28
CA ASP A 86 -0.39 8.76 10.43
C ASP A 86 0.73 9.56 9.77
N SER A 87 1.98 9.27 10.12
CA SER A 87 3.16 9.97 9.55
C SER A 87 3.40 9.66 8.08
N VAL A 88 3.06 8.44 7.66
CA VAL A 88 3.15 8.04 6.25
C VAL A 88 2.17 8.83 5.41
N MET A 89 0.91 8.92 5.83
CA MET A 89 -0.12 9.59 5.05
C MET A 89 0.07 11.11 5.01
N GLU A 90 0.57 11.73 6.07
CA GLU A 90 0.96 13.15 6.07
C GLU A 90 2.04 13.46 5.01
N SER A 91 2.93 12.52 4.75
CA SER A 91 4.01 12.66 3.78
C SER A 91 3.63 12.17 2.37
N LEU A 92 2.75 11.19 2.26
CA LEU A 92 2.32 10.61 0.99
C LEU A 92 1.25 11.48 0.32
N SER A 93 0.16 11.72 1.02
CA SER A 93 -0.90 12.67 0.65
C SER A 93 -1.94 12.77 1.76
N ASP A 94 -2.13 13.97 2.25
CA ASP A 94 -3.10 14.28 3.29
C ASP A 94 -4.55 14.48 2.78
N GLN A 95 -4.79 14.37 1.46
CA GLN A 95 -6.08 14.72 0.84
C GLN A 95 -6.66 13.66 -0.11
N ASN A 96 -5.82 12.80 -0.69
CA ASN A 96 -6.22 12.03 -1.86
C ASN A 96 -6.76 10.63 -1.55
N TYR A 97 -6.50 10.10 -0.36
CA TYR A 97 -6.79 8.71 -0.03
C TYR A 97 -7.47 8.55 1.32
N ILE A 98 -8.33 7.56 1.43
CA ILE A 98 -8.59 6.87 2.70
C ILE A 98 -7.48 5.84 2.86
N ALA A 99 -6.96 5.65 4.07
CA ALA A 99 -5.98 4.60 4.29
C ALA A 99 -6.26 3.81 5.56
N VAL A 100 -5.88 2.52 5.54
CA VAL A 100 -5.95 1.61 6.68
C VAL A 100 -4.65 0.86 6.81
N ALA A 101 -4.19 0.64 8.04
CA ALA A 101 -3.01 -0.16 8.34
C ALA A 101 -3.35 -1.24 9.36
N PRO A 102 -3.39 -2.52 8.98
CA PRO A 102 -3.47 -3.60 9.94
C PRO A 102 -2.16 -3.74 10.72
N ARG A 103 -2.26 -4.19 11.98
CA ARG A 103 -1.10 -4.50 12.82
C ARG A 103 -0.59 -5.90 12.50
N ALA A 104 0.73 -6.03 12.36
CA ALA A 104 1.40 -7.33 12.25
C ALA A 104 1.27 -8.16 13.55
N ASN A 105 1.37 -9.48 13.43
CA ASN A 105 1.13 -10.42 14.54
C ASN A 105 2.35 -10.70 15.43
N ILE A 106 3.56 -10.46 14.93
CA ILE A 106 4.77 -10.80 15.65
C ILE A 106 5.25 -9.59 16.46
N ARG A 107 5.34 -9.76 17.77
CA ARG A 107 5.92 -8.70 18.62
C ARG A 107 7.41 -8.58 18.38
N SER A 108 7.89 -7.34 18.27
CA SER A 108 9.33 -7.08 18.18
C SER A 108 10.04 -7.54 19.46
N SER A 109 11.14 -8.25 19.28
CA SER A 109 11.99 -8.68 20.41
C SER A 109 12.85 -7.54 20.99
N THR A 110 13.07 -6.49 20.20
CA THR A 110 13.98 -5.39 20.53
C THR A 110 13.28 -4.17 21.12
N LYS A 111 12.01 -3.94 20.73
CA LYS A 111 11.24 -2.77 21.17
C LYS A 111 9.86 -3.19 21.66
N GLN A 112 9.54 -2.86 22.91
CA GLN A 112 8.21 -3.12 23.47
C GLN A 112 7.12 -2.35 22.70
N ARG A 113 5.96 -2.98 22.52
CA ARG A 113 4.78 -2.45 21.81
C ARG A 113 4.95 -2.21 20.31
N LEU A 114 6.04 -2.72 19.71
CA LEU A 114 6.22 -2.71 18.28
C LEU A 114 6.10 -4.13 17.72
N PHE A 115 5.78 -4.21 16.44
CA PHE A 115 5.43 -5.42 15.73
C PHE A 115 6.25 -5.54 14.44
N GLN A 116 6.24 -6.73 13.87
CA GLN A 116 6.86 -7.03 12.60
C GLN A 116 6.08 -8.10 11.86
N TRP A 117 6.14 -8.05 10.56
CA TRP A 117 5.63 -9.11 9.70
C TRP A 117 6.59 -10.29 9.73
N GLY A 118 6.05 -11.50 9.63
CA GLY A 118 6.85 -12.69 9.47
C GLY A 118 7.01 -13.08 7.99
N ASN A 119 7.83 -14.08 7.76
CA ASN A 119 8.11 -14.61 6.43
C ASN A 119 7.75 -16.10 6.25
N SER A 120 7.10 -16.70 7.25
CA SER A 120 6.56 -18.04 7.15
C SER A 120 5.23 -18.07 6.40
N LYS A 121 4.81 -19.25 5.96
CA LYS A 121 3.49 -19.42 5.33
C LYS A 121 2.33 -19.02 6.24
N ALA A 122 2.48 -19.28 7.54
CA ALA A 122 1.47 -18.91 8.54
C ALA A 122 1.39 -17.39 8.72
N ASP A 123 2.55 -16.70 8.70
CA ASP A 123 2.60 -15.24 8.81
C ASP A 123 1.99 -14.57 7.57
N PHE A 124 2.26 -15.09 6.39
CA PHE A 124 1.64 -14.60 5.17
C PHE A 124 0.12 -14.84 5.17
N ALA A 125 -0.35 -15.99 5.66
CA ALA A 125 -1.78 -16.26 5.78
C ALA A 125 -2.47 -15.29 6.75
N PHE A 126 -1.84 -14.99 7.89
CA PHE A 126 -2.32 -13.98 8.83
C PHE A 126 -2.39 -12.59 8.17
N ALA A 127 -1.32 -12.17 7.48
CA ALA A 127 -1.27 -10.88 6.80
C ALA A 127 -2.36 -10.75 5.72
N GLU A 128 -2.59 -11.82 4.97
CA GLU A 128 -3.64 -11.94 3.98
C GLU A 128 -5.03 -11.74 4.60
N GLU A 129 -5.32 -12.46 5.69
CA GLU A 129 -6.58 -12.36 6.39
C GLU A 129 -6.81 -10.95 6.94
N ALA A 130 -5.81 -10.37 7.62
CA ALA A 130 -5.88 -9.02 8.16
C ALA A 130 -6.08 -7.94 7.08
N VAL A 131 -5.40 -8.06 5.94
CA VAL A 131 -5.53 -7.12 4.82
C VAL A 131 -6.91 -7.25 4.17
N CYS A 132 -7.38 -8.47 3.91
CA CYS A 132 -8.68 -8.69 3.28
C CYS A 132 -9.82 -8.20 4.18
N ASP A 133 -9.73 -8.44 5.48
CA ASP A 133 -10.72 -7.99 6.46
C ASP A 133 -10.76 -6.46 6.55
N CYS A 134 -9.61 -5.80 6.62
CA CYS A 134 -9.52 -4.33 6.59
C CYS A 134 -10.09 -3.74 5.28
N ILE A 135 -9.84 -4.36 4.13
CA ILE A 135 -10.40 -3.89 2.85
C ILE A 135 -11.93 -4.02 2.87
N SER A 136 -12.46 -5.18 3.28
CA SER A 136 -13.89 -5.44 3.32
C SER A 136 -14.61 -4.47 4.23
N SER A 137 -14.13 -4.29 5.47
CA SER A 137 -14.69 -3.34 6.42
C SER A 137 -14.62 -1.90 5.95
N ALA A 138 -13.51 -1.49 5.31
CA ALA A 138 -13.38 -0.15 4.76
C ALA A 138 -14.37 0.11 3.60
N VAL A 139 -14.55 -0.88 2.71
CA VAL A 139 -15.51 -0.78 1.59
C VAL A 139 -16.96 -0.72 2.09
N GLU A 140 -17.29 -1.47 3.14
CA GLU A 140 -18.64 -1.48 3.71
C GLU A 140 -18.98 -0.20 4.50
N SER A 141 -17.99 0.41 5.15
CA SER A 141 -18.21 1.51 6.10
C SER A 141 -17.87 2.89 5.55
N LEU A 142 -17.07 2.98 4.49
CA LEU A 142 -16.50 4.23 4.00
C LEU A 142 -16.74 4.39 2.48
N PRO A 143 -16.75 5.63 1.96
CA PRO A 143 -16.88 5.89 0.53
C PRO A 143 -15.57 5.57 -0.21
N VAL A 144 -15.32 4.29 -0.40
CA VAL A 144 -14.13 3.75 -1.08
C VAL A 144 -14.44 3.37 -2.52
N ARG A 145 -13.52 3.68 -3.42
CA ARG A 145 -13.53 3.16 -4.79
C ARG A 145 -12.94 1.75 -4.83
N THR A 146 -13.77 0.76 -5.01
CA THR A 146 -13.36 -0.67 -5.03
C THR A 146 -12.42 -1.01 -6.18
N ASP A 147 -12.44 -0.23 -7.26
CA ASP A 147 -11.53 -0.35 -8.41
C ASP A 147 -10.19 0.39 -8.21
N ARG A 148 -9.98 1.06 -7.07
CA ARG A 148 -8.79 1.85 -6.74
C ARG A 148 -8.27 1.52 -5.32
N VAL A 149 -8.07 0.23 -5.05
CA VAL A 149 -7.45 -0.27 -3.82
C VAL A 149 -5.96 -0.51 -4.08
N PHE A 150 -5.10 0.04 -3.24
CA PHE A 150 -3.64 -0.11 -3.33
C PHE A 150 -3.10 -0.81 -2.10
N LEU A 151 -2.16 -1.74 -2.30
CA LEU A 151 -1.35 -2.28 -1.22
C LEU A 151 0.00 -1.59 -1.24
N ALA A 152 0.41 -1.05 -0.11
CA ALA A 152 1.69 -0.35 0.01
C ALA A 152 2.40 -0.74 1.30
N GLY A 153 3.73 -0.73 1.31
CA GLY A 153 4.48 -1.00 2.52
C GLY A 153 5.98 -0.77 2.36
N PHE A 154 6.68 -0.73 3.48
CA PHE A 154 8.11 -0.51 3.57
C PHE A 154 8.83 -1.73 4.17
N GLY A 155 10.04 -2.03 3.69
CA GLY A 155 10.82 -3.17 4.15
C GLY A 155 10.05 -4.49 4.00
N LEU A 156 9.92 -5.27 5.06
CA LEU A 156 9.16 -6.52 5.03
C LEU A 156 7.66 -6.28 4.77
N GLY A 157 7.09 -5.14 5.21
CA GLY A 157 5.74 -4.74 4.83
C GLY A 157 5.57 -4.61 3.32
N GLY A 158 6.58 -4.06 2.62
CA GLY A 158 6.62 -4.00 1.16
C GLY A 158 6.70 -5.39 0.50
N THR A 159 7.44 -6.32 1.11
CA THR A 159 7.50 -7.73 0.66
C THR A 159 6.13 -8.41 0.79
N VAL A 160 5.45 -8.21 1.93
CA VAL A 160 4.11 -8.75 2.18
C VAL A 160 3.08 -8.14 1.22
N ALA A 161 3.15 -6.82 0.97
CA ALA A 161 2.28 -6.15 0.00
C ALA A 161 2.41 -6.75 -1.41
N GLN A 162 3.64 -7.04 -1.86
CA GLN A 162 3.87 -7.72 -3.14
C GLN A 162 3.26 -9.13 -3.14
N TRP A 163 3.48 -9.88 -2.06
CA TRP A 163 2.98 -11.25 -1.98
C TRP A 163 1.46 -11.30 -2.07
N ILE A 164 0.75 -10.49 -1.27
CA ILE A 164 -0.71 -10.44 -1.28
C ILE A 164 -1.23 -9.92 -2.63
N GLY A 165 -0.66 -8.82 -3.14
CA GLY A 165 -1.11 -8.23 -4.40
C GLY A 165 -0.97 -9.16 -5.59
N LEU A 166 0.11 -9.95 -5.65
CA LEU A 166 0.30 -10.94 -6.70
C LEU A 166 -0.67 -12.14 -6.58
N GLN A 167 -1.06 -12.52 -5.37
CA GLN A 167 -2.06 -13.58 -5.16
C GLN A 167 -3.47 -13.11 -5.51
N TYR A 168 -3.80 -11.86 -5.20
CA TYR A 168 -5.12 -11.25 -5.34
C TYR A 168 -5.15 -10.10 -6.35
N SER A 169 -4.47 -10.29 -7.47
CA SER A 169 -4.24 -9.25 -8.48
C SER A 169 -5.49 -8.62 -9.09
N ASN A 170 -6.64 -9.26 -8.96
CA ASN A 170 -7.94 -8.72 -9.41
C ASN A 170 -8.64 -7.86 -8.35
N MET A 171 -8.15 -7.87 -7.11
CA MET A 171 -8.73 -7.12 -6.00
C MET A 171 -8.07 -5.76 -5.78
N VAL A 172 -6.91 -5.54 -6.40
CA VAL A 172 -6.11 -4.34 -6.18
C VAL A 172 -5.74 -3.67 -7.50
N ALA A 173 -5.72 -2.35 -7.49
CA ALA A 173 -5.36 -1.53 -8.65
C ALA A 173 -3.84 -1.42 -8.83
N GLY A 174 -3.07 -1.61 -7.77
CA GLY A 174 -1.62 -1.56 -7.81
C GLY A 174 -0.96 -1.91 -6.49
N VAL A 175 0.33 -2.19 -6.55
CA VAL A 175 1.17 -2.50 -5.38
C VAL A 175 2.37 -1.56 -5.34
N VAL A 176 2.69 -1.10 -4.14
CA VAL A 176 3.87 -0.28 -3.87
C VAL A 176 4.75 -0.98 -2.84
N SER A 177 5.93 -1.37 -3.24
CA SER A 177 6.95 -1.95 -2.36
C SER A 177 8.13 -1.02 -2.25
N LEU A 178 8.31 -0.44 -1.08
CA LEU A 178 9.41 0.47 -0.77
C LEU A 178 10.48 -0.28 0.02
N SER A 179 11.65 -0.46 -0.54
CA SER A 179 12.78 -1.24 0.02
C SER A 179 12.39 -2.67 0.46
N GLY A 180 11.29 -3.22 -0.05
CA GLY A 180 10.90 -4.58 0.22
C GLY A 180 11.57 -5.55 -0.76
N ALA A 181 12.16 -6.64 -0.27
CA ALA A 181 12.66 -7.70 -1.12
C ALA A 181 11.52 -8.41 -1.86
N MET A 182 11.83 -9.03 -2.99
CA MET A 182 10.85 -9.85 -3.67
C MET A 182 10.50 -11.07 -2.79
N PRO A 183 9.21 -11.37 -2.58
CA PRO A 183 8.83 -12.49 -1.74
C PRO A 183 9.34 -13.81 -2.34
N SER A 184 9.79 -14.72 -1.47
CA SER A 184 10.18 -16.08 -1.86
C SER A 184 8.93 -16.86 -2.29
N LEU A 185 8.63 -16.79 -3.56
CA LEU A 185 7.43 -17.37 -4.15
C LEU A 185 7.68 -18.83 -4.45
N GLY A 186 7.23 -19.71 -3.56
CA GLY A 186 7.20 -21.15 -3.84
C GLY A 186 6.12 -21.43 -4.89
N GLY A 187 6.52 -21.99 -6.04
CA GLY A 187 5.57 -22.42 -7.06
C GLY A 187 6.05 -22.23 -8.49
N SER A 188 5.26 -22.71 -9.43
CA SER A 188 5.53 -22.58 -10.86
C SER A 188 5.27 -21.14 -11.33
N LEU A 189 6.10 -20.64 -12.25
CA LEU A 189 5.89 -19.36 -12.94
C LEU A 189 4.51 -19.26 -13.63
N SER A 190 3.87 -20.41 -13.90
CA SER A 190 2.52 -20.43 -14.47
C SER A 190 1.46 -19.80 -13.57
N ASN A 191 1.65 -19.83 -12.26
CA ASN A 191 0.69 -19.27 -11.30
C ASN A 191 0.65 -17.72 -11.34
N TRP A 192 1.65 -17.11 -11.96
CA TRP A 192 1.78 -15.65 -12.04
C TRP A 192 1.19 -15.04 -13.31
N LYS A 193 0.64 -15.86 -14.20
CA LYS A 193 0.04 -15.35 -15.46
C LYS A 193 -1.14 -14.41 -15.20
N SER A 194 -1.94 -14.68 -14.18
CA SER A 194 -3.10 -13.87 -13.79
C SER A 194 -2.69 -12.50 -13.25
N SER A 195 -1.46 -12.35 -12.76
CA SER A 195 -0.99 -11.12 -12.11
C SER A 195 -0.21 -10.19 -13.06
N ARG A 196 -0.10 -10.55 -14.35
CA ARG A 196 0.68 -9.77 -15.33
C ARG A 196 0.11 -8.37 -15.59
N HIS A 197 -1.19 -8.20 -15.41
CA HIS A 197 -1.87 -6.92 -15.56
C HIS A 197 -1.64 -5.96 -14.39
N LEU A 198 -1.30 -6.51 -13.19
CA LEU A 198 -1.15 -5.73 -11.98
C LEU A 198 0.11 -4.87 -12.02
N PRO A 199 -0.01 -3.54 -11.98
CA PRO A 199 1.14 -2.67 -11.88
C PRO A 199 1.75 -2.72 -10.48
N VAL A 200 3.06 -2.93 -10.41
CA VAL A 200 3.83 -2.98 -9.16
C VAL A 200 4.96 -1.96 -9.22
N LEU A 201 5.00 -1.03 -8.28
CA LEU A 201 6.16 -0.18 -8.04
C LEU A 201 7.11 -0.91 -7.09
N PHE A 202 8.32 -1.16 -7.54
CA PHE A 202 9.43 -1.65 -6.74
C PHE A 202 10.45 -0.52 -6.57
N SER A 203 10.43 0.14 -5.42
CA SER A 203 11.36 1.22 -5.11
C SER A 203 12.49 0.70 -4.23
N HIS A 204 13.72 0.94 -4.65
CA HIS A 204 14.94 0.54 -3.94
C HIS A 204 15.74 1.79 -3.61
N ARG A 205 16.30 1.85 -2.38
CA ARG A 205 17.25 2.88 -1.98
C ARG A 205 18.65 2.28 -2.00
N ARG A 206 19.58 2.97 -2.64
CA ARG A 206 20.97 2.52 -2.69
C ARG A 206 21.59 2.51 -1.29
N GLY A 207 22.26 1.43 -0.95
CA GLY A 207 22.90 1.25 0.37
C GLY A 207 21.96 0.68 1.42
N SER A 208 20.66 0.47 1.11
CA SER A 208 19.74 -0.18 2.03
C SER A 208 20.12 -1.62 2.30
N SER A 209 20.10 -2.03 3.57
CA SER A 209 20.27 -3.43 4.00
C SER A 209 18.97 -4.23 3.90
N LEU A 210 17.80 -3.55 3.85
CA LEU A 210 16.48 -4.18 3.76
C LEU A 210 16.26 -4.83 2.39
N CYS A 211 16.81 -4.23 1.34
CA CYS A 211 16.76 -4.75 -0.02
C CYS A 211 18.11 -4.53 -0.67
N SER A 212 18.89 -5.57 -0.80
CA SER A 212 20.22 -5.48 -1.38
C SER A 212 20.19 -5.26 -2.91
N GLN A 213 21.31 -4.83 -3.48
CA GLN A 213 21.47 -4.73 -4.94
C GLN A 213 21.23 -6.08 -5.65
N SER A 214 21.56 -7.19 -4.99
CA SER A 214 21.27 -8.54 -5.51
C SER A 214 19.78 -8.84 -5.51
N ASP A 215 19.04 -8.38 -4.49
CA ASP A 215 17.59 -8.55 -4.44
C ASP A 215 16.91 -7.76 -5.56
N LEU A 216 17.34 -6.52 -5.79
CA LEU A 216 16.88 -5.72 -6.92
C LEU A 216 17.12 -6.43 -8.26
N GLN A 217 18.34 -6.94 -8.49
CA GLN A 217 18.65 -7.65 -9.73
C GLN A 217 17.83 -8.93 -9.90
N ASN A 218 17.59 -9.66 -8.81
CA ASN A 218 16.75 -10.85 -8.81
C ASN A 218 15.29 -10.49 -9.11
N ALA A 219 14.76 -9.42 -8.51
CA ALA A 219 13.42 -8.91 -8.79
C ALA A 219 13.25 -8.52 -10.27
N MET A 220 14.23 -7.80 -10.84
CA MET A 220 14.23 -7.43 -12.26
C MET A 220 14.23 -8.65 -13.18
N ARG A 221 15.11 -9.63 -12.92
CA ARG A 221 15.19 -10.85 -13.73
C ARG A 221 13.92 -11.69 -13.63
N PHE A 222 13.37 -11.82 -12.42
CA PHE A 222 12.16 -12.60 -12.19
C PHE A 222 10.95 -11.96 -12.86
N SER A 223 10.72 -10.67 -12.60
CA SER A 223 9.57 -9.95 -13.18
C SER A 223 9.59 -9.97 -14.71
N HIS A 224 10.76 -9.77 -15.30
CA HIS A 224 10.92 -9.87 -16.76
C HIS A 224 10.61 -11.29 -17.28
N ARG A 225 11.16 -12.34 -16.66
CA ARG A 225 10.90 -13.73 -17.07
C ARG A 225 9.45 -14.16 -16.92
N ALA A 226 8.79 -13.69 -15.85
CA ALA A 226 7.38 -13.96 -15.58
C ALA A 226 6.42 -13.09 -16.40
N GLY A 227 6.92 -12.02 -17.04
CA GLY A 227 6.14 -11.03 -17.76
C GLY A 227 5.25 -10.20 -16.83
N LEU A 228 5.71 -9.93 -15.60
CA LEU A 228 5.01 -9.10 -14.62
C LEU A 228 5.20 -7.62 -14.90
N ASN A 229 4.19 -6.80 -14.59
CA ASN A 229 4.20 -5.36 -14.81
C ASN A 229 4.87 -4.63 -13.65
N TYR A 230 6.19 -4.77 -13.53
CA TYR A 230 7.00 -4.11 -12.52
C TYR A 230 7.61 -2.82 -13.06
N ARG A 231 7.51 -1.76 -12.28
CA ARG A 231 8.23 -0.49 -12.46
C ARG A 231 9.26 -0.36 -11.36
N PHE A 232 10.53 -0.20 -11.76
CA PHE A 232 11.65 -0.11 -10.83
C PHE A 232 12.05 1.35 -10.66
N SER A 233 12.20 1.78 -9.41
CA SER A 233 12.73 3.09 -9.03
C SER A 233 13.92 2.91 -8.11
N THR A 234 15.03 3.55 -8.42
CA THR A 234 16.20 3.58 -7.54
C THR A 234 16.41 4.99 -7.06
N LEU A 235 16.34 5.20 -5.77
CA LEU A 235 16.56 6.49 -5.14
C LEU A 235 18.01 6.60 -4.67
N TRP A 236 18.57 7.78 -4.91
CA TRP A 236 19.93 8.15 -4.52
C TRP A 236 19.82 9.36 -3.61
N SER A 237 20.64 9.38 -2.58
CA SER A 237 20.90 10.61 -1.85
C SER A 237 22.41 10.78 -1.71
N GLU A 238 22.92 11.93 -2.08
CA GLU A 238 24.33 12.27 -1.90
C GLU A 238 24.65 12.64 -0.45
N GLU A 239 23.61 13.01 0.31
CA GLU A 239 23.73 13.52 1.70
C GLU A 239 23.41 12.46 2.76
N ASP A 240 22.82 11.31 2.36
CA ASP A 240 22.38 10.31 3.32
C ASP A 240 23.56 9.47 3.84
N SER A 241 23.76 9.49 5.12
CA SER A 241 24.58 8.50 5.79
C SER A 241 24.03 7.09 5.55
N PHE A 242 24.89 6.08 5.49
CA PHE A 242 24.46 4.68 5.32
C PHE A 242 23.43 4.24 6.39
N SER A 243 23.40 4.90 7.55
CA SER A 243 22.44 4.65 8.62
C SER A 243 20.99 5.03 8.27
N GLU A 244 20.77 5.98 7.34
CA GLU A 244 19.45 6.44 6.94
C GLU A 244 18.91 5.68 5.72
N ALA A 245 19.73 4.86 5.07
CA ALA A 245 19.32 4.09 3.89
C ALA A 245 18.20 3.07 4.18
N ASP A 246 18.07 2.65 5.43
CA ASP A 246 17.04 1.72 5.91
C ASP A 246 15.82 2.43 6.51
N GLU A 247 15.71 3.74 6.37
CA GLU A 247 14.58 4.52 6.82
C GLU A 247 13.64 4.90 5.66
N LEU A 248 12.35 4.98 5.97
CA LEU A 248 11.35 5.44 5.02
C LEU A 248 11.53 6.94 4.79
N SER A 249 11.80 7.34 3.57
CA SER A 249 12.02 8.74 3.21
C SER A 249 10.82 9.37 2.51
N THR A 250 10.70 10.69 2.62
CA THR A 250 9.66 11.47 1.92
C THR A 250 9.77 11.35 0.40
N SER A 251 10.99 11.20 -0.14
CA SER A 251 11.20 10.97 -1.58
C SER A 251 10.63 9.63 -2.05
N MET A 252 10.73 8.56 -1.23
CA MET A 252 10.09 7.27 -1.53
C MET A 252 8.57 7.41 -1.55
N LEU A 253 7.99 8.12 -0.59
CA LEU A 253 6.55 8.35 -0.52
C LEU A 253 6.06 9.23 -1.68
N ALA A 254 6.84 10.22 -2.11
CA ALA A 254 6.51 11.03 -3.28
C ALA A 254 6.47 10.18 -4.57
N VAL A 255 7.42 9.26 -4.75
CA VAL A 255 7.41 8.31 -5.88
C VAL A 255 6.20 7.37 -5.79
N ALA A 256 5.87 6.89 -4.60
CA ALA A 256 4.69 6.05 -4.36
C ALA A 256 3.40 6.79 -4.71
N ASN A 257 3.24 8.04 -4.25
CA ASN A 257 2.08 8.87 -4.56
C ASN A 257 1.93 9.11 -6.07
N ARG A 258 3.02 9.49 -6.74
CA ARG A 258 3.02 9.68 -8.21
C ARG A 258 2.58 8.42 -8.95
N PHE A 259 3.05 7.25 -8.51
CA PHE A 259 2.66 5.96 -9.09
C PHE A 259 1.17 5.69 -8.90
N MET A 260 0.66 5.80 -7.68
CA MET A 260 -0.75 5.53 -7.39
C MET A 260 -1.68 6.54 -8.06
N MET A 261 -1.33 7.84 -8.01
CA MET A 261 -2.12 8.89 -8.69
C MET A 261 -2.15 8.71 -10.20
N GLY A 262 -1.07 8.26 -10.82
CA GLY A 262 -1.08 7.92 -12.23
C GLY A 262 -2.08 6.83 -12.59
N ILE A 263 -2.25 5.82 -11.74
CA ILE A 263 -3.27 4.78 -11.92
C ILE A 263 -4.67 5.34 -11.66
N VAL A 264 -4.84 6.19 -10.64
CA VAL A 264 -6.13 6.83 -10.32
C VAL A 264 -6.64 7.71 -11.45
N THR A 265 -5.74 8.45 -12.12
CA THR A 265 -6.08 9.40 -13.18
C THR A 265 -6.00 8.80 -14.58
N ASP A 266 -5.70 7.51 -14.71
CA ASP A 266 -5.42 6.82 -15.99
C ASP A 266 -4.37 7.56 -16.85
N SER A 267 -3.45 8.28 -16.20
CA SER A 267 -2.37 9.02 -16.85
C SER A 267 -1.21 8.07 -17.18
N GLU A 268 -0.60 8.23 -18.33
CA GLU A 268 0.68 7.59 -18.59
C GLU A 268 1.72 8.13 -17.60
N ILE A 269 2.21 7.25 -16.72
CA ILE A 269 3.21 7.62 -15.75
C ILE A 269 4.58 7.57 -16.42
N SER A 270 5.03 8.69 -16.94
CA SER A 270 6.43 8.86 -17.34
C SER A 270 7.27 8.99 -16.05
N PHE A 271 7.94 7.91 -15.66
CA PHE A 271 9.05 8.01 -14.73
C PHE A 271 10.26 8.52 -15.51
N GLU A 272 10.33 9.83 -15.73
CA GLU A 272 11.63 10.41 -16.01
C GLU A 272 12.43 10.33 -14.70
N PRO A 273 13.59 9.67 -14.69
CA PRO A 273 14.50 9.79 -13.56
C PRO A 273 14.80 11.28 -13.42
N GLU A 274 14.60 11.84 -12.23
CA GLU A 274 15.10 13.18 -11.95
C GLU A 274 16.55 13.21 -12.39
N SER A 275 16.80 13.97 -13.45
CA SER A 275 18.08 14.03 -14.11
C SER A 275 19.09 14.70 -13.19
N ASN A 276 19.80 13.90 -12.43
CA ASN A 276 21.16 14.25 -12.12
C ASN A 276 22.01 13.71 -13.26
N ARG A 277 22.51 14.66 -14.06
CA ARG A 277 23.42 14.42 -15.18
C ARG A 277 24.61 13.64 -14.64
N ASP A 278 24.77 12.45 -15.09
CA ASP A 278 25.97 11.75 -15.49
C ASP A 278 25.84 10.23 -15.23
N HIS A 279 26.12 9.51 -16.32
CA HIS A 279 26.25 8.06 -16.42
C HIS A 279 24.98 7.21 -16.55
N LEU A 280 24.36 7.32 -17.73
CA LEU A 280 23.69 6.21 -18.39
C LEU A 280 24.71 5.09 -18.64
N VAL A 281 24.74 4.09 -17.76
CA VAL A 281 25.22 2.77 -18.13
C VAL A 281 24.02 2.02 -18.65
N GLY A 282 23.89 1.94 -19.96
CA GLY A 282 22.89 1.13 -20.62
C GLY A 282 23.00 -0.34 -20.21
N PRO A 283 21.90 -1.10 -20.22
CA PRO A 283 21.89 -2.47 -19.70
C PRO A 283 22.60 -3.50 -20.58
N PHE A 284 23.20 -3.19 -21.69
CA PHE A 284 23.93 -4.15 -22.54
C PHE A 284 25.06 -3.47 -23.31
N GLY A 285 26.28 -3.48 -22.70
CA GLY A 285 27.50 -3.43 -23.46
C GLY A 285 27.88 -4.87 -23.85
N VAL A 286 27.63 -5.23 -25.09
CA VAL A 286 28.22 -6.42 -25.71
C VAL A 286 29.60 -6.02 -26.24
N ASN A 287 30.64 -6.65 -25.72
CA ASN A 287 31.84 -7.03 -26.45
C ASN A 287 32.18 -8.45 -26.08
#